data_9dcf65fd658e538c2b9025875003369f
#
_entry.id   9dcf65fd658e538c2b9025875003369f
#
_cell.length_a   1.000
_cell.length_b   1.000
_cell.length_c   1.000
_cell.angle_alpha   90.00
_cell.angle_beta   90.00
_cell.angle_gamma   90.00
#
_symmetry.space_group_name_H-M   'P 1'
#
loop_
_entity.id
_entity.type
_entity.pdbx_description
1 polymer ?
#
loop_
_entity_poly.entity_id
_entity_poly.type
_entity_poly.pdbx_seq_one_letter_code
_entity_poly.pdbx_strand_id
1 'polypeptide(L)' 'MEMKGLKNIRKQKNYSQLKVAMDLSISRESLSYYENGKRSPDINLLVIFSKYYNVSIDYLITGKEFEKK' A
#
# COMPACT_ATOMS: atom_id res chain seq x y z
N MET A 1 11.94 0.59 3.66
CA MET A 1 11.63 -0.29 2.50
C MET A 1 10.72 0.46 1.56
N GLU A 2 11.10 0.54 0.32
CA GLU A 2 10.26 1.20 -0.69
C GLU A 2 9.15 0.27 -1.13
N MET A 3 7.92 0.77 -1.14
CA MET A 3 6.75 -0.01 -1.51
C MET A 3 6.16 0.54 -2.81
N LYS A 4 6.76 0.12 -3.92
CA LYS A 4 6.40 0.63 -5.25
C LYS A 4 4.95 0.40 -5.62
N GLY A 5 4.41 -0.74 -5.23
CA GLY A 5 3.03 -1.09 -5.58
C GLY A 5 1.98 -0.37 -4.76
N LEU A 6 2.34 0.06 -3.56
CA LEU A 6 1.37 0.70 -2.67
C LEU A 6 0.83 2.00 -3.27
N LYS A 7 1.71 2.85 -3.75
CA LYS A 7 1.32 4.09 -4.40
C LYS A 7 0.65 3.83 -5.76
N ASN A 8 1.19 2.87 -6.52
CA ASN A 8 0.67 2.55 -7.84
C ASN A 8 -0.77 2.07 -7.79
N ILE A 9 -1.09 1.14 -6.87
CA ILE A 9 -2.45 0.61 -6.79
C ILE A 9 -3.43 1.69 -6.34
N ARG A 10 -3.01 2.57 -5.43
CA ARG A 10 -3.86 3.67 -4.99
C ARG A 10 -4.22 4.57 -6.17
N LYS A 11 -3.23 4.91 -6.98
CA LYS A 11 -3.45 5.77 -8.16
C LYS A 11 -4.30 5.08 -9.21
N GLN A 12 -4.11 3.79 -9.43
CA GLN A 12 -4.93 3.03 -10.39
C GLN A 12 -6.39 3.05 -10.01
N LYS A 13 -6.70 3.04 -8.71
CA LYS A 13 -8.08 3.08 -8.23
C LYS A 13 -8.61 4.50 -8.10
N ASN A 14 -7.80 5.50 -8.42
CA ASN A 14 -8.17 6.91 -8.30
C ASN A 14 -8.52 7.31 -6.86
N TYR A 15 -7.87 6.69 -5.88
CA TYR A 15 -8.08 7.04 -4.48
C TYR A 15 -7.08 8.12 -4.07
N SER A 16 -7.55 9.10 -3.30
CA SER A 16 -6.66 10.07 -2.68
C SER A 16 -5.97 9.45 -1.46
N GLN A 17 -4.84 10.03 -1.05
CA GLN A 17 -4.22 9.62 0.20
C GLN A 17 -5.16 9.81 1.38
N LEU A 18 -5.90 10.92 1.39
CA LEU A 18 -6.82 11.21 2.48
C LEU A 18 -7.90 10.13 2.59
N LYS A 19 -8.50 9.73 1.45
CA LYS A 19 -9.51 8.68 1.46
C LYS A 19 -8.98 7.38 2.06
N VAL A 20 -7.82 6.92 1.59
CA VAL A 20 -7.25 5.66 2.06
C VAL A 20 -6.87 5.76 3.53
N ALA A 21 -6.27 6.86 3.94
CA ALA A 21 -5.91 7.06 5.35
C ALA A 21 -7.14 7.02 6.25
N MET A 22 -8.23 7.66 5.84
CA MET A 22 -9.49 7.62 6.59
C MET A 22 -10.08 6.22 6.63
N ASP A 23 -10.09 5.52 5.50
CA ASP A 23 -10.65 4.16 5.43
C ASP A 23 -9.88 3.19 6.34
N LEU A 24 -8.57 3.37 6.47
CA LEU A 24 -7.73 2.49 7.25
C LEU A 24 -7.43 3.00 8.65
N SER A 25 -7.99 4.14 9.02
CA SER A 25 -7.79 4.76 10.34
C SER A 25 -6.32 5.02 10.66
N ILE A 26 -5.56 5.44 9.66
CA ILE A 26 -4.19 5.89 9.84
C ILE A 26 -4.10 7.36 9.43
N SER A 27 -3.01 8.02 9.82
CA SER A 27 -2.82 9.41 9.39
C SER A 27 -2.39 9.43 7.92
N ARG A 28 -2.77 10.51 7.23
CA ARG A 28 -2.33 10.74 5.86
C ARG A 28 -0.81 10.81 5.78
N GLU A 29 -0.18 11.39 6.80
CA GLU A 29 1.27 11.49 6.89
C GLU A 29 1.92 10.12 6.96
N SER A 30 1.37 9.21 7.78
CA SER A 30 1.86 7.84 7.87
C SER A 30 1.74 7.13 6.52
N LEU A 31 0.62 7.28 5.85
CA LEU A 31 0.44 6.67 4.52
C LEU A 31 1.49 7.19 3.55
N SER A 32 1.74 8.48 3.55
CA SER A 32 2.77 9.09 2.70
C SER A 32 4.14 8.50 2.98
N TYR A 33 4.49 8.32 4.25
CA TYR A 33 5.76 7.72 4.63
C TYR A 33 5.89 6.29 4.13
N TYR A 34 4.82 5.49 4.22
CA TYR A 34 4.83 4.12 3.71
C TYR A 34 4.98 4.10 2.19
N GLU A 35 4.27 4.97 1.48
CA GLU A 35 4.34 5.02 0.02
C GLU A 35 5.73 5.46 -0.47
N ASN A 36 6.40 6.31 0.28
CA ASN A 36 7.70 6.85 -0.11
C ASN A 36 8.89 6.08 0.49
N GLY A 37 8.63 5.01 1.21
CA GLY A 37 9.68 4.18 1.77
C GLY A 37 10.39 4.75 2.98
N LYS A 38 9.88 5.82 3.55
CA LYS A 38 10.48 6.44 4.76
C LYS A 38 10.18 5.64 6.01
N ARG A 39 9.09 4.90 6.02
CA ARG A 39 8.70 4.00 7.09
C ARG A 39 8.13 2.73 6.47
N SER A 40 8.29 1.61 7.17
CA SER A 40 7.72 0.34 6.72
C SER A 40 6.51 0.01 7.58
N PRO A 41 5.37 -0.36 6.98
CA PRO A 41 4.23 -0.83 7.77
C PRO A 41 4.56 -2.17 8.42
N ASP A 42 3.94 -2.45 9.56
CA ASP A 42 4.10 -3.76 10.17
C ASP A 42 3.31 -4.81 9.38
N ILE A 43 3.47 -6.07 9.76
CA ILE A 43 2.85 -7.19 9.05
C ILE A 43 1.33 -7.06 9.05
N ASN A 44 0.74 -6.67 10.16
CA ASN A 44 -0.71 -6.51 10.25
C ASN A 44 -1.21 -5.47 9.25
N LEU A 45 -0.53 -4.35 9.15
CA LEU A 45 -0.92 -3.29 8.23
C LEU A 45 -0.67 -3.71 6.78
N LEU A 46 0.39 -4.47 6.51
CA LEU A 46 0.61 -5.03 5.16
C LEU A 46 -0.55 -5.91 4.73
N VAL A 47 -1.04 -6.77 5.61
CA VAL A 47 -2.20 -7.62 5.32
C VAL A 47 -3.44 -6.77 5.07
N ILE A 48 -3.62 -5.72 5.87
CA ILE A 48 -4.76 -4.80 5.69
C ILE A 48 -4.69 -4.12 4.32
N PHE A 49 -3.53 -3.60 3.93
CA PHE A 49 -3.35 -3.00 2.61
C PHE A 49 -3.64 -4.00 1.49
N SER A 50 -3.14 -5.22 1.63
CA SER A 50 -3.35 -6.29 0.65
C SER A 50 -4.84 -6.55 0.44
N LYS A 51 -5.59 -6.69 1.53
CA LYS A 51 -7.02 -6.93 1.47
C LYS A 51 -7.80 -5.72 0.97
N TYR A 52 -7.41 -4.54 1.42
CA TYR A 52 -8.08 -3.30 1.04
C TYR A 52 -8.00 -3.07 -0.47
N TYR A 53 -6.82 -3.27 -1.05
CA TYR A 53 -6.60 -3.07 -2.47
C TYR A 53 -6.84 -4.33 -3.30
N ASN A 54 -7.03 -5.47 -2.65
CA ASN A 54 -7.20 -6.77 -3.32
C ASN A 54 -6.00 -7.09 -4.23
N VAL A 55 -4.80 -6.96 -3.68
CA VAL A 55 -3.55 -7.29 -4.36
C VAL A 55 -2.66 -8.07 -3.40
N SER A 56 -1.68 -8.78 -3.94
CA SER A 56 -0.74 -9.52 -3.12
C SER A 56 0.20 -8.59 -2.35
N ILE A 57 0.78 -9.08 -1.27
CA ILE A 57 1.82 -8.36 -0.56
C ILE A 57 3.04 -8.16 -1.47
N ASP A 58 3.36 -9.17 -2.29
CA ASP A 58 4.42 -9.04 -3.29
C ASP A 58 4.20 -7.82 -4.18
N TYR A 59 2.98 -7.62 -4.66
CA TYR A 59 2.66 -6.46 -5.47
C TYR A 59 2.89 -5.16 -4.71
N LEU A 60 2.47 -5.10 -3.45
CA LEU A 60 2.63 -3.89 -2.65
C LEU A 60 4.10 -3.47 -2.54
N ILE A 61 4.99 -4.44 -2.46
CA ILE A 61 6.42 -4.18 -2.27
C ILE A 61 7.11 -3.92 -3.61
N THR A 62 6.87 -4.77 -4.60
CA THR A 62 7.62 -4.75 -5.85
C THR A 62 6.95 -3.97 -6.97
N GLY A 63 5.64 -3.79 -6.88
CA GLY A 63 4.84 -3.23 -7.97
C GLY A 63 4.50 -4.24 -9.06
N LYS A 64 4.77 -5.52 -8.81
CA LYS A 64 4.52 -6.58 -9.79
C LYS A 64 3.86 -7.77 -9.11
N GLU A 65 2.91 -8.39 -9.81
CA GLU A 65 2.34 -9.63 -9.32
C GLU A 65 3.35 -10.76 -9.39
N PHE A 66 3.24 -11.68 -8.44
CA PHE A 66 4.08 -12.87 -8.43
C PHE A 66 3.68 -13.78 -9.58
N GLU A 67 4.64 -14.13 -10.45
CA GLU A 67 4.38 -15.06 -11.54
C GLU A 67 4.48 -16.50 -11.05
N LYS A 68 3.38 -17.22 -11.19
CA LYS A 68 3.39 -18.66 -11.00
C LYS A 68 3.73 -19.34 -12.31
N LYS A 69 4.66 -20.22 -12.24
CA LYS A 69 4.93 -21.11 -13.35
C LYS A 69 4.31 -22.46 -13.09
#